data_f8fd73ca7ba70e72ce251a1b09edde03
#
_entry.id   f8fd73ca7ba70e72ce251a1b09edde03
#
_cell.length_a   1.000
_cell.length_b   1.000
_cell.length_c   1.000
_cell.angle_alpha   90.00
_cell.angle_beta   90.00
_cell.angle_gamma   90.00
#
_symmetry.space_group_name_H-M   'P 1'
#
loop_
_entity.id
_entity.type
_entity.pdbx_description
1 polymer ?
#
loop_
_entity_poly.entity_id
_entity_poly.type
_entity_poly.pdbx_seq_one_letter_code
_entity_poly.pdbx_strand_id
1 'polypeptide(L)'
;MATTPSKTRAPRKASPTAVKPAKAVPVGLIPTVFQPRLEALSTAKSWVGWAGYQSPTVIDNIEFEYFAIRNQSTLFAVSPTHKYRITGPDAETMLNRLVTRDVRKIGTGRVGYVLWCDEEGMVIDDGTLFRFAENDFRLCCQE
;
A
#
# COMPACT_ATOMS: atom_id res chain seq x y z
N MET A 1 25.84 -38.27 34.83
CA MET A 1 25.26 -37.36 33.78
C MET A 1 24.03 -36.69 34.37
N ALA A 2 24.12 -35.43 34.73
CA ALA A 2 23.05 -34.69 35.36
C ALA A 2 22.30 -33.88 34.27
N THR A 3 21.02 -34.14 34.04
CA THR A 3 20.16 -33.42 33.12
C THR A 3 19.59 -32.18 33.80
N THR A 4 19.96 -31.00 33.28
CA THR A 4 19.45 -29.69 33.73
C THR A 4 18.02 -29.51 33.23
N PRO A 5 17.06 -29.12 34.06
CA PRO A 5 15.71 -28.87 33.58
C PRO A 5 15.60 -27.53 32.84
N SER A 6 14.98 -27.57 31.64
CA SER A 6 14.61 -26.43 30.83
C SER A 6 13.61 -25.52 31.55
N LYS A 7 13.97 -24.25 31.76
CA LYS A 7 13.04 -23.22 32.27
C LYS A 7 12.04 -22.82 31.18
N THR A 8 10.84 -23.30 31.28
CA THR A 8 9.71 -22.86 30.45
C THR A 8 9.37 -21.41 30.79
N ARG A 9 9.55 -20.52 29.83
CA ARG A 9 9.24 -19.08 29.96
C ARG A 9 7.72 -18.89 29.93
N ALA A 10 7.15 -18.36 31.01
CA ALA A 10 5.71 -18.04 31.10
C ALA A 10 5.28 -17.05 29.98
N PRO A 11 4.06 -17.19 29.43
CA PRO A 11 3.55 -16.28 28.41
C PRO A 11 3.40 -14.86 28.96
N ARG A 12 4.01 -13.89 28.27
CA ARG A 12 3.92 -12.48 28.59
C ARG A 12 2.48 -12.00 28.34
N LYS A 13 1.74 -11.60 29.38
CA LYS A 13 0.43 -10.96 29.25
C LYS A 13 0.60 -9.69 28.43
N ALA A 14 0.02 -9.64 27.23
CA ALA A 14 -0.08 -8.41 26.46
C ALA A 14 -1.02 -7.46 27.20
N SER A 15 -0.50 -6.29 27.59
CA SER A 15 -1.35 -5.19 28.06
C SER A 15 -2.18 -4.67 26.90
N PRO A 16 -3.47 -4.41 27.06
CA PRO A 16 -4.27 -3.80 26.01
C PRO A 16 -3.70 -2.40 25.71
N THR A 17 -3.15 -2.23 24.53
CA THR A 17 -2.70 -0.93 24.05
C THR A 17 -3.94 -0.05 23.88
N ALA A 18 -4.10 0.96 24.76
CA ALA A 18 -5.18 1.92 24.67
C ALA A 18 -5.14 2.59 23.28
N VAL A 19 -6.17 2.38 22.48
CA VAL A 19 -6.37 3.05 21.20
C VAL A 19 -6.47 4.56 21.51
N LYS A 20 -5.52 5.35 21.01
CA LYS A 20 -5.60 6.80 21.12
C LYS A 20 -6.90 7.28 20.45
N PRO A 21 -7.62 8.25 21.05
CA PRO A 21 -8.84 8.77 20.44
C PRO A 21 -8.56 9.25 19.02
N ALA A 22 -9.48 8.94 18.11
CA ALA A 22 -9.40 9.31 16.71
C ALA A 22 -9.10 10.80 16.56
N LYS A 23 -8.03 11.16 15.87
CA LYS A 23 -7.78 12.54 15.47
C LYS A 23 -8.92 12.99 14.55
N ALA A 24 -9.48 14.17 14.81
CA ALA A 24 -10.46 14.79 13.92
C ALA A 24 -9.93 14.76 12.46
N VAL A 25 -10.79 14.39 11.52
CA VAL A 25 -10.45 14.36 10.10
C VAL A 25 -9.95 15.76 9.70
N PRO A 26 -8.78 15.90 9.09
CA PRO A 26 -8.32 17.20 8.61
C PRO A 26 -9.32 17.79 7.63
N VAL A 27 -9.66 19.07 7.79
CA VAL A 27 -10.58 19.79 6.91
C VAL A 27 -9.98 19.84 5.50
N GLY A 28 -10.77 19.49 4.49
CA GLY A 28 -10.37 19.60 3.07
C GLY A 28 -9.91 18.29 2.41
N LEU A 29 -10.01 17.14 3.08
CA LEU A 29 -9.73 15.84 2.43
C LEU A 29 -10.85 15.44 1.46
N ILE A 30 -10.45 14.87 0.34
CA ILE A 30 -11.37 14.37 -0.69
C ILE A 30 -11.82 12.94 -0.29
N PRO A 31 -13.13 12.64 -0.29
CA PRO A 31 -13.60 11.27 -0.06
C PRO A 31 -13.17 10.36 -1.22
N THR A 32 -12.72 9.15 -0.93
CA THR A 32 -12.51 8.14 -1.98
C THR A 32 -13.84 7.62 -2.51
N VAL A 33 -13.84 6.98 -3.68
CA VAL A 33 -15.04 6.35 -4.25
C VAL A 33 -15.62 5.25 -3.34
N PHE A 34 -14.82 4.70 -2.44
CA PHE A 34 -15.24 3.69 -1.47
C PHE A 34 -15.71 4.28 -0.14
N GLN A 35 -15.56 5.59 0.07
CA GLN A 35 -15.85 6.23 1.35
C GLN A 35 -17.24 5.90 1.93
N PRO A 36 -18.36 5.93 1.17
CA PRO A 36 -19.66 5.60 1.73
C PRO A 36 -19.76 4.17 2.28
N ARG A 37 -19.05 3.22 1.63
CA ARG A 37 -19.01 1.82 2.08
C ARG A 37 -18.11 1.66 3.30
N LEU A 38 -16.95 2.31 3.31
CA LEU A 38 -16.01 2.27 4.43
C LEU A 38 -16.63 2.90 5.67
N GLU A 39 -17.33 4.01 5.54
CA GLU A 39 -18.05 4.64 6.65
C GLU A 39 -19.17 3.77 7.23
N ALA A 40 -19.92 3.09 6.38
CA ALA A 40 -20.97 2.18 6.81
C ALA A 40 -20.43 0.97 7.58
N LEU A 41 -19.25 0.46 7.20
CA LEU A 41 -18.60 -0.69 7.83
C LEU A 41 -17.78 -0.32 9.05
N SER A 42 -17.25 0.90 9.11
CA SER A 42 -16.34 1.30 10.18
C SER A 42 -17.06 1.46 11.50
N THR A 43 -16.65 0.70 12.50
CA THR A 43 -17.04 0.87 13.91
C THR A 43 -16.05 1.78 14.65
N ALA A 44 -14.77 1.74 14.28
CA ALA A 44 -13.70 2.51 14.89
C ALA A 44 -13.75 4.02 14.53
N LYS A 45 -14.35 4.39 13.39
CA LYS A 45 -14.45 5.77 12.88
C LYS A 45 -13.11 6.52 12.90
N SER A 46 -12.02 5.82 12.61
CA SER A 46 -10.66 6.36 12.64
C SER A 46 -10.16 6.62 11.22
N TRP A 47 -9.89 7.90 10.91
CA TRP A 47 -9.56 8.36 9.57
C TRP A 47 -8.26 9.15 9.56
N VAL A 48 -7.55 9.11 8.41
CA VAL A 48 -6.31 9.83 8.17
C VAL A 48 -6.31 10.41 6.75
N GLY A 49 -5.54 11.47 6.54
CA GLY A 49 -5.23 11.96 5.19
C GLY A 49 -4.14 11.10 4.55
N TRP A 50 -4.40 10.66 3.32
CA TRP A 50 -3.41 10.00 2.46
C TRP A 50 -3.49 10.60 1.05
N ALA A 51 -2.42 11.25 0.61
CA ALA A 51 -2.34 11.93 -0.69
C ALA A 51 -3.58 12.82 -1.00
N GLY A 52 -4.03 13.59 0.00
CA GLY A 52 -5.21 14.47 -0.11
C GLY A 52 -6.57 13.79 0.03
N TYR A 53 -6.62 12.47 0.17
CA TYR A 53 -7.85 11.71 0.35
C TYR A 53 -8.07 11.30 1.81
N GLN A 54 -9.35 11.13 2.16
CA GLN A 54 -9.75 10.53 3.44
C GLN A 54 -9.63 9.01 3.36
N SER A 55 -8.80 8.44 4.23
CA SER A 55 -8.58 7.00 4.31
C SER A 55 -8.79 6.48 5.72
N PRO A 56 -9.32 5.25 5.92
CA PRO A 56 -9.42 4.67 7.25
C PRO A 56 -8.05 4.21 7.73
N THR A 57 -7.77 4.39 9.02
CA THR A 57 -6.62 3.76 9.68
C THR A 57 -6.96 2.36 10.19
N VAL A 58 -8.22 2.17 10.54
CA VAL A 58 -8.79 0.90 10.97
C VAL A 58 -10.31 0.95 10.73
N ILE A 59 -10.89 -0.15 10.32
CA ILE A 59 -12.34 -0.26 10.10
C ILE A 59 -13.05 -0.68 11.39
N ASP A 60 -12.56 -1.72 12.03
CA ASP A 60 -13.15 -2.26 13.26
C ASP A 60 -12.06 -2.50 14.33
N ASN A 61 -11.28 -3.54 14.19
CA ASN A 61 -10.25 -3.96 15.14
C ASN A 61 -8.98 -4.37 14.42
N ILE A 62 -7.85 -3.78 14.79
CA ILE A 62 -6.54 -4.00 14.16
C ILE A 62 -6.15 -5.48 14.16
N GLU A 63 -6.40 -6.20 15.25
CA GLU A 63 -6.02 -7.61 15.35
C GLU A 63 -6.85 -8.48 14.41
N PHE A 64 -8.15 -8.23 14.31
CA PHE A 64 -9.04 -8.96 13.39
C PHE A 64 -8.69 -8.67 11.93
N GLU A 65 -8.41 -7.41 11.59
CA GLU A 65 -7.99 -7.01 10.26
C GLU A 65 -6.64 -7.63 9.90
N TYR A 66 -5.68 -7.66 10.83
CA TYR A 66 -4.39 -8.32 10.64
C TYR A 66 -4.56 -9.82 10.34
N PHE A 67 -5.38 -10.52 11.13
CA PHE A 67 -5.61 -11.95 10.91
C PHE A 67 -6.42 -12.22 9.64
N ALA A 68 -7.32 -11.32 9.24
CA ALA A 68 -8.01 -11.41 7.96
C ALA A 68 -7.04 -11.30 6.79
N ILE A 69 -6.08 -10.37 6.84
CA ILE A 69 -5.02 -10.25 5.83
C ILE A 69 -4.19 -11.53 5.74
N ARG A 70 -3.88 -12.15 6.88
CA ARG A 70 -2.99 -13.33 6.94
C ARG A 70 -3.67 -14.64 6.55
N ASN A 71 -4.95 -14.79 6.83
CA ASN A 71 -5.64 -16.09 6.80
C ASN A 71 -6.88 -16.10 5.90
N GLN A 72 -7.31 -14.96 5.37
CA GLN A 72 -8.53 -14.81 4.59
C GLN A 72 -8.27 -13.94 3.35
N SER A 73 -9.33 -13.44 2.72
CA SER A 73 -9.26 -12.48 1.63
C SER A 73 -9.61 -11.10 2.12
N THR A 74 -8.82 -10.10 1.69
CA THR A 74 -9.03 -8.70 2.05
C THR A 74 -9.04 -7.81 0.82
N LEU A 75 -9.77 -6.70 0.91
CA LEU A 75 -9.82 -5.67 -0.11
C LEU A 75 -9.25 -4.36 0.45
N PHE A 76 -8.23 -3.82 -0.22
CA PHE A 76 -7.63 -2.54 0.15
C PHE A 76 -8.03 -1.46 -0.85
N ALA A 77 -8.49 -0.31 -0.34
CA ALA A 77 -8.73 0.88 -1.14
C ALA A 77 -7.42 1.64 -1.32
N VAL A 78 -6.77 1.47 -2.48
CA VAL A 78 -5.54 2.19 -2.85
C VAL A 78 -5.83 3.37 -3.80
N SER A 79 -7.05 3.90 -3.74
CA SER A 79 -7.48 5.05 -4.56
C SER A 79 -6.58 6.28 -4.42
N PRO A 80 -5.98 6.58 -3.27
CA PRO A 80 -5.09 7.72 -3.10
C PRO A 80 -3.77 7.66 -3.87
N THR A 81 -3.31 6.47 -4.30
CA THR A 81 -2.08 6.38 -5.10
C THR A 81 -2.24 7.10 -6.44
N HIS A 82 -1.17 7.72 -6.92
CA HIS A 82 -1.14 8.37 -8.23
C HIS A 82 -1.14 7.35 -9.38
N LYS A 83 -1.75 7.71 -10.51
CA LYS A 83 -1.84 6.86 -11.71
C LYS A 83 -1.47 7.69 -12.92
N TYR A 84 -0.29 7.42 -13.47
CA TYR A 84 0.20 8.06 -14.68
C TYR A 84 0.00 7.14 -15.87
N ARG A 85 -0.70 7.62 -16.92
CA ARG A 85 -0.75 6.92 -18.19
C ARG A 85 0.36 7.44 -19.08
N ILE A 86 1.18 6.53 -19.60
CA ILE A 86 2.36 6.82 -20.41
C ILE A 86 2.19 6.11 -21.73
N THR A 87 2.05 6.87 -22.81
CA THR A 87 1.75 6.33 -24.15
C THR A 87 2.61 6.98 -25.21
N GLY A 88 2.80 6.30 -26.33
CA GLY A 88 3.53 6.79 -27.50
C GLY A 88 4.72 5.93 -27.86
N PRO A 89 5.32 6.17 -29.04
CA PRO A 89 6.36 5.30 -29.59
C PRO A 89 7.61 5.19 -28.69
N ASP A 90 7.88 6.21 -27.89
CA ASP A 90 9.05 6.26 -27.01
C ASP A 90 8.75 5.86 -25.55
N ALA A 91 7.51 5.45 -25.25
CA ALA A 91 7.06 5.17 -23.88
C ALA A 91 7.91 4.08 -23.21
N GLU A 92 8.17 2.96 -23.88
CA GLU A 92 9.02 1.89 -23.37
C GLU A 92 10.46 2.37 -23.13
N THR A 93 11.03 3.10 -24.09
CA THR A 93 12.40 3.60 -24.01
C THR A 93 12.56 4.60 -22.88
N MET A 94 11.61 5.52 -22.73
CA MET A 94 11.60 6.51 -21.64
C MET A 94 11.50 5.81 -20.27
N LEU A 95 10.55 4.90 -20.12
CA LEU A 95 10.37 4.15 -18.87
C LEU A 95 11.60 3.31 -18.53
N ASN A 96 12.22 2.68 -19.53
CA ASN A 96 13.42 1.86 -19.33
C ASN A 96 14.66 2.68 -18.92
N ARG A 97 14.64 4.00 -19.12
CA ARG A 97 15.67 4.93 -18.62
C ARG A 97 15.33 5.48 -17.24
N LEU A 98 14.05 5.53 -16.89
CA LEU A 98 13.57 6.08 -15.62
C LEU A 98 13.69 5.07 -14.48
N VAL A 99 13.28 3.81 -14.73
CA VAL A 99 13.20 2.80 -13.66
C VAL A 99 14.39 1.85 -13.69
N THR A 100 14.72 1.27 -12.54
CA THR A 100 15.86 0.37 -12.39
C THR A 100 15.65 -1.02 -13.01
N ARG A 101 14.40 -1.36 -13.36
CA ARG A 101 14.04 -2.63 -13.98
C ARG A 101 14.01 -2.54 -15.49
N ASP A 102 14.43 -3.59 -16.19
CA ASP A 102 14.26 -3.69 -17.65
C ASP A 102 12.76 -3.84 -18.00
N VAL A 103 12.16 -2.74 -18.47
CA VAL A 103 10.74 -2.64 -18.82
C VAL A 103 10.37 -3.55 -19.99
N ARG A 104 11.29 -3.84 -20.89
CA ARG A 104 11.10 -4.74 -22.04
C ARG A 104 10.74 -6.16 -21.62
N LYS A 105 11.12 -6.56 -20.42
CA LYS A 105 10.77 -7.87 -19.84
C LYS A 105 9.37 -7.92 -19.25
N ILE A 106 8.65 -6.78 -19.18
CA ILE A 106 7.24 -6.73 -18.79
C ILE A 106 6.42 -6.94 -20.06
N GLY A 107 5.90 -8.15 -20.25
CA GLY A 107 5.05 -8.47 -21.40
C GLY A 107 3.71 -7.74 -21.37
N THR A 108 3.09 -7.56 -22.55
CA THR A 108 1.72 -7.00 -22.64
C THR A 108 0.72 -7.79 -21.79
N GLY A 109 -0.16 -7.08 -21.09
CA GLY A 109 -1.10 -7.67 -20.13
C GLY A 109 -0.47 -8.07 -18.78
N ARG A 110 0.80 -7.71 -18.57
CA ARG A 110 1.52 -8.00 -17.32
C ARG A 110 1.76 -6.74 -16.50
N VAL A 111 2.08 -6.94 -15.23
CA VAL A 111 2.49 -5.91 -14.30
C VAL A 111 3.87 -6.24 -13.75
N GLY A 112 4.69 -5.20 -13.54
CA GLY A 112 5.99 -5.30 -12.88
C GLY A 112 6.07 -4.30 -11.74
N TYR A 113 6.70 -4.72 -10.63
CA TYR A 113 7.09 -3.80 -9.59
C TYR A 113 8.37 -3.09 -10.03
N VAL A 114 8.39 -1.76 -9.90
CA VAL A 114 9.50 -0.90 -10.35
C VAL A 114 9.84 0.11 -9.27
N LEU A 115 11.06 0.58 -9.29
CA LEU A 115 11.52 1.70 -8.47
C LEU A 115 12.41 2.62 -9.32
N TRP A 116 12.54 3.87 -8.91
CA TRP A 116 13.44 4.84 -9.53
C TRP A 116 14.23 5.59 -8.46
N CYS A 117 15.39 6.04 -8.88
CA CYS A 117 16.38 6.63 -8.01
C CYS A 117 16.82 7.99 -8.54
N ASP A 118 17.44 8.77 -7.67
CA ASP A 118 18.18 9.96 -8.03
C ASP A 118 19.56 9.62 -8.65
N GLU A 119 20.36 10.66 -8.95
CA GLU A 119 21.67 10.51 -9.57
C GLU A 119 22.70 9.85 -8.65
N GLU A 120 22.48 9.91 -7.34
CA GLU A 120 23.30 9.26 -6.31
C GLU A 120 22.91 7.79 -6.07
N GLY A 121 21.82 7.32 -6.72
CA GLY A 121 21.29 5.97 -6.58
C GLY A 121 20.38 5.77 -5.37
N MET A 122 19.96 6.85 -4.72
CA MET A 122 18.98 6.79 -3.63
C MET A 122 17.58 6.65 -4.19
N VAL A 123 16.76 5.78 -3.57
CA VAL A 123 15.38 5.54 -4.02
C VAL A 123 14.54 6.79 -3.79
N ILE A 124 13.95 7.31 -4.85
CA ILE A 124 12.96 8.40 -4.80
C ILE A 124 11.59 7.83 -4.44
N ASP A 125 11.11 6.84 -5.22
CA ASP A 125 9.82 6.19 -5.00
C ASP A 125 9.79 4.82 -5.70
N ASP A 126 8.72 4.07 -5.47
CA ASP A 126 8.46 2.78 -6.07
C ASP A 126 7.01 2.69 -6.56
N GLY A 127 6.72 1.68 -7.37
CA GLY A 127 5.37 1.53 -7.88
C GLY A 127 5.14 0.25 -8.68
N THR A 128 3.93 0.15 -9.20
CA THR A 128 3.54 -0.92 -10.11
C THR A 128 3.35 -0.38 -11.51
N LEU A 129 4.07 -0.96 -12.47
CA LEU A 129 4.01 -0.61 -13.88
C LEU A 129 3.21 -1.67 -14.64
N PHE A 130 2.05 -1.29 -15.13
CA PHE A 130 1.18 -2.11 -15.97
C PHE A 130 1.51 -1.84 -17.43
N ARG A 131 1.62 -2.88 -18.25
CA ARG A 131 1.72 -2.77 -19.72
C ARG A 131 0.43 -3.27 -20.36
N PHE A 132 -0.38 -2.37 -20.91
CA PHE A 132 -1.65 -2.71 -21.55
C PHE A 132 -1.49 -3.07 -23.03
N ALA A 133 -0.57 -2.38 -23.70
CA ALA A 133 -0.19 -2.62 -25.10
C ALA A 133 1.30 -2.35 -25.30
N GLU A 134 1.80 -2.49 -26.50
CA GLU A 134 3.20 -2.26 -26.85
C GLU A 134 3.72 -0.92 -26.31
N ASN A 135 2.96 0.15 -26.53
CA ASN A 135 3.31 1.53 -26.16
C ASN A 135 2.24 2.19 -25.24
N ASP A 136 1.56 1.40 -24.42
CA ASP A 136 0.56 1.89 -23.45
C ASP A 136 0.82 1.30 -22.06
N PHE A 137 1.26 2.16 -21.18
CA PHE A 137 1.63 1.82 -19.80
C PHE A 137 0.83 2.64 -18.79
N ARG A 138 0.68 2.08 -17.59
CA ARG A 138 0.22 2.81 -16.41
C ARG A 138 1.17 2.58 -15.26
N LEU A 139 1.73 3.65 -14.73
CA LEU A 139 2.49 3.63 -13.50
C LEU A 139 1.56 4.04 -12.35
N CYS A 140 1.50 3.20 -11.32
CA CYS A 140 0.82 3.52 -10.06
C CYS A 140 1.88 3.60 -8.97
N CYS A 141 1.99 4.76 -8.31
CA CYS A 141 2.98 5.04 -7.27
C CYS A 141 2.38 5.88 -6.15
N GLN A 142 3.15 6.16 -5.12
CA GLN A 142 2.63 6.86 -3.96
C GLN A 142 2.60 8.38 -4.17
N GLU A 143 3.61 8.96 -4.82
CA GLU A 143 3.71 10.39 -5.15
C GLU A 143 4.16 10.61 -6.60
#